data_986b3b1306c691451ddf8b5656467070
#
_entry.id   986b3b1306c691451ddf8b5656467070
#
_cell.length_a   1.000
_cell.length_b   1.000
_cell.length_c   1.000
_cell.angle_alpha   90.00
_cell.angle_beta   90.00
_cell.angle_gamma   90.00
#
_symmetry.space_group_name_H-M   'P 1'
#
loop_
_entity.id
_entity.type
_entity.pdbx_description
1 polymer ?
#
loop_
_entity_poly.entity_id
_entity_poly.type
_entity_poly.pdbx_seq_one_letter_code
_entity_poly.pdbx_strand_id
1 'polypeptide(L)'
;AEIFSQGEEIVCGQTVDSNAAWLSQQLVELGFTLKRHTAVGDNLQDLVALFREIGERADCCICTGGLGPTSDDLTAEAVSIASGQSLQFDAQAFADIQQYYARRNRQMPEANRKQALLPQSAIRIDNAYGTAPGFALHFKRCWFVFLPGVPSEMKHMFTTLVKQQLLQRFDLQPECLVSLRSVGIGESAIQQCLANFAWPDGVQLGFRAAIDEVQTKLLFSASFPEQEKHDCVTAVAERIGDYVFAIDGLNEQQGDLLDVVTKAMSVKSASLAMLETASQGQLAAKCLGCGWLKHVEVNLDWGRNTGADEGGGGDLTAIAKIWAEQLKAREKTDFALVQLYSGSAADYRDKDKAIVLYNALATPSGVVSTQRNAHGAPKTKQNQAALFALDLLRRYLQNKCL
;
A
#
# COMPACT_ATOMS: atom_id res chain seq x y z
N ALA A 1 18.95 7.21 9.54
CA ALA A 1 18.34 6.22 10.42
C ALA A 1 18.53 4.79 9.89
N GLU A 2 18.38 3.81 10.79
CA GLU A 2 18.31 2.38 10.46
C GLU A 2 17.08 1.76 11.13
N ILE A 3 16.63 0.62 10.59
CA ILE A 3 15.60 -0.22 11.21
C ILE A 3 16.21 -1.59 11.49
N PHE A 4 15.85 -2.12 12.64
CA PHE A 4 16.28 -3.43 13.11
C PHE A 4 15.07 -4.25 13.54
N SER A 5 14.98 -5.48 13.05
CA SER A 5 13.90 -6.40 13.38
C SER A 5 14.48 -7.68 13.99
N GLN A 6 14.04 -8.02 15.21
CA GLN A 6 14.39 -9.26 15.89
C GLN A 6 13.26 -10.27 15.72
N GLY A 7 13.62 -11.48 15.34
CA GLY A 7 12.73 -12.63 15.27
C GLY A 7 13.24 -13.67 14.28
N GLU A 8 13.31 -14.92 14.72
CA GLU A 8 13.71 -16.05 13.89
C GLU A 8 12.73 -16.25 12.72
N GLU A 9 11.44 -15.99 12.92
CA GLU A 9 10.39 -16.10 11.90
C GLU A 9 10.55 -15.09 10.75
N ILE A 10 11.20 -13.95 11.04
CA ILE A 10 11.51 -12.94 10.03
C ILE A 10 12.70 -13.39 9.20
N VAL A 11 13.77 -13.83 9.89
CA VAL A 11 15.03 -14.26 9.25
C VAL A 11 14.81 -15.48 8.36
N CYS A 12 14.04 -16.48 8.82
CA CYS A 12 13.75 -17.68 8.04
C CYS A 12 12.62 -17.49 7.00
N GLY A 13 12.02 -16.30 6.93
CA GLY A 13 11.01 -15.95 5.92
C GLY A 13 9.61 -16.51 6.18
N GLN A 14 9.32 -17.00 7.37
CA GLN A 14 7.97 -17.46 7.76
C GLN A 14 7.00 -16.28 7.88
N THR A 15 7.51 -15.11 8.28
CA THR A 15 6.73 -13.89 8.43
C THR A 15 7.35 -12.76 7.62
N VAL A 16 6.52 -12.05 6.85
CA VAL A 16 6.96 -10.83 6.15
C VAL A 16 7.11 -9.69 7.15
N ASP A 17 8.26 -9.02 7.15
CA ASP A 17 8.52 -7.87 8.02
C ASP A 17 7.71 -6.63 7.59
N SER A 18 6.44 -6.63 7.94
CA SER A 18 5.55 -5.50 7.71
C SER A 18 5.82 -4.31 8.63
N ASN A 19 6.45 -4.54 9.80
CA ASN A 19 6.82 -3.49 10.74
C ASN A 19 7.93 -2.62 10.16
N ALA A 20 9.00 -3.22 9.64
CA ALA A 20 10.07 -2.47 9.01
C ALA A 20 9.58 -1.67 7.81
N ALA A 21 8.72 -2.23 6.98
CA ALA A 21 8.14 -1.52 5.83
C ALA A 21 7.33 -0.28 6.27
N TRP A 22 6.50 -0.42 7.31
CA TRP A 22 5.70 0.68 7.84
C TRP A 22 6.57 1.76 8.52
N LEU A 23 7.51 1.35 9.37
CA LEU A 23 8.44 2.26 10.05
C LEU A 23 9.30 3.04 9.05
N SER A 24 9.72 2.40 7.95
CA SER A 24 10.45 3.07 6.87
C SER A 24 9.67 4.23 6.30
N GLN A 25 8.40 4.01 5.98
CA GLN A 25 7.53 5.05 5.46
C GLN A 25 7.42 6.20 6.46
N GLN A 26 7.17 5.89 7.74
CA GLN A 26 7.05 6.90 8.78
C GLN A 26 8.34 7.71 9.00
N LEU A 27 9.51 7.07 8.97
CA LEU A 27 10.79 7.75 9.14
C LEU A 27 11.12 8.64 7.94
N VAL A 28 10.85 8.18 6.72
CA VAL A 28 11.04 8.98 5.50
C VAL A 28 10.10 10.18 5.49
N GLU A 29 8.82 10.01 5.86
CA GLU A 29 7.86 11.11 6.01
C GLU A 29 8.29 12.15 7.06
N LEU A 30 9.06 11.74 8.08
CA LEU A 30 9.65 12.62 9.07
C LEU A 30 10.91 13.35 8.58
N GLY A 31 11.48 12.95 7.44
CA GLY A 31 12.70 13.51 6.88
C GLY A 31 13.98 12.75 7.22
N PHE A 32 13.88 11.52 7.73
CA PHE A 32 15.07 10.68 7.91
C PHE A 32 15.51 10.05 6.58
N THR A 33 16.79 10.13 6.29
CA THR A 33 17.41 9.26 5.30
C THR A 33 17.58 7.86 5.89
N LEU A 34 16.84 6.88 5.37
CA LEU A 34 16.94 5.49 5.80
C LEU A 34 18.10 4.81 5.07
N LYS A 35 19.04 4.22 5.82
CA LYS A 35 20.25 3.62 5.26
C LYS A 35 20.20 2.11 5.17
N ARG A 36 19.61 1.43 6.17
CA ARG A 36 19.61 -0.04 6.27
C ARG A 36 18.38 -0.56 6.99
N HIS A 37 17.95 -1.73 6.57
CA HIS A 37 17.14 -2.66 7.34
C HIS A 37 18.00 -3.88 7.68
N THR A 38 17.96 -4.30 8.94
CA THR A 38 18.65 -5.49 9.39
C THR A 38 17.68 -6.37 10.16
N ALA A 39 17.56 -7.63 9.76
CA ALA A 39 16.85 -8.65 10.52
C ALA A 39 17.87 -9.62 11.13
N VAL A 40 17.66 -10.02 12.39
CA VAL A 40 18.49 -11.00 13.08
C VAL A 40 17.62 -11.91 13.92
N GLY A 41 18.03 -13.17 14.08
CA GLY A 41 17.37 -14.15 14.94
C GLY A 41 17.63 -13.93 16.43
N ASP A 42 17.10 -14.84 17.25
CA ASP A 42 17.10 -14.71 18.70
C ASP A 42 18.38 -15.25 19.32
N ASN A 43 19.54 -14.74 18.85
CA ASN A 43 20.86 -15.08 19.41
C ASN A 43 21.46 -13.87 20.13
N LEU A 44 21.76 -14.04 21.43
CA LEU A 44 22.26 -12.98 22.29
C LEU A 44 23.57 -12.35 21.78
N GLN A 45 24.50 -13.15 21.28
CA GLN A 45 25.82 -12.66 20.83
C GLN A 45 25.70 -11.86 19.56
N ASP A 46 24.85 -12.30 18.61
CA ASP A 46 24.60 -11.60 17.35
C ASP A 46 23.90 -10.27 17.61
N LEU A 47 22.92 -10.25 18.52
CA LEU A 47 22.22 -9.03 18.97
C LEU A 47 23.20 -8.02 19.58
N VAL A 48 24.06 -8.46 20.50
CA VAL A 48 25.06 -7.59 21.15
C VAL A 48 26.04 -7.02 20.14
N ALA A 49 26.53 -7.83 19.21
CA ALA A 49 27.44 -7.39 18.16
C ALA A 49 26.79 -6.35 17.25
N LEU A 50 25.55 -6.61 16.83
CA LEU A 50 24.79 -5.73 15.95
C LEU A 50 24.47 -4.38 16.62
N PHE A 51 24.06 -4.35 17.88
CA PHE A 51 23.81 -3.09 18.59
C PHE A 51 25.09 -2.24 18.71
N ARG A 52 26.25 -2.85 18.94
CA ARG A 52 27.54 -2.14 18.96
C ARG A 52 27.87 -1.54 17.59
N GLU A 53 27.65 -2.30 16.54
CA GLU A 53 27.88 -1.89 15.15
C GLU A 53 26.96 -0.74 14.74
N ILE A 54 25.66 -0.87 15.00
CA ILE A 54 24.67 0.21 14.70
C ILE A 54 25.00 1.47 15.51
N GLY A 55 25.37 1.31 16.78
CA GLY A 55 25.75 2.41 17.66
C GLY A 55 26.90 3.27 17.13
N GLU A 56 27.82 2.69 16.35
CA GLU A 56 28.95 3.41 15.73
C GLU A 56 28.55 4.21 14.49
N ARG A 57 27.59 3.70 13.70
CA ARG A 57 27.34 4.21 12.35
C ARG A 57 26.05 4.99 12.16
N ALA A 58 25.00 4.69 12.95
CA ALA A 58 23.69 5.32 12.79
C ALA A 58 23.49 6.47 13.79
N ASP A 59 22.67 7.44 13.41
CA ASP A 59 22.24 8.50 14.34
C ASP A 59 20.95 8.11 15.09
N CYS A 60 20.11 7.31 14.43
CA CYS A 60 18.85 6.77 14.97
C CYS A 60 18.63 5.33 14.51
N CYS A 61 18.15 4.48 15.41
CA CYS A 61 17.71 3.12 15.07
C CYS A 61 16.38 2.80 15.75
N ILE A 62 15.40 2.39 14.96
CA ILE A 62 14.14 1.86 15.49
C ILE A 62 14.20 0.35 15.44
N CYS A 63 14.04 -0.27 16.60
CA CYS A 63 14.14 -1.71 16.80
C CYS A 63 12.76 -2.29 17.10
N THR A 64 12.42 -3.44 16.53
CA THR A 64 11.16 -4.14 16.81
C THR A 64 11.42 -5.61 17.17
N GLY A 65 10.64 -6.12 18.13
CA GLY A 65 10.70 -7.51 18.57
C GLY A 65 11.56 -7.74 19.82
N GLY A 66 11.50 -8.95 20.35
CA GLY A 66 12.30 -9.42 21.49
C GLY A 66 12.04 -8.75 22.84
N LEU A 67 10.84 -8.15 23.04
CA LEU A 67 10.42 -7.51 24.30
C LEU A 67 9.37 -8.31 25.08
N GLY A 68 9.04 -9.50 24.61
CA GLY A 68 8.09 -10.38 25.27
C GLY A 68 8.64 -11.01 26.55
N PRO A 69 7.86 -11.91 27.18
CA PRO A 69 8.22 -12.55 28.44
C PRO A 69 8.97 -13.88 28.27
N THR A 70 9.19 -14.35 27.05
CA THR A 70 9.73 -15.66 26.77
C THR A 70 11.26 -15.70 26.80
N SER A 71 11.87 -16.86 26.73
CA SER A 71 13.34 -17.02 26.85
C SER A 71 14.09 -16.47 25.64
N ASP A 72 13.47 -16.41 24.51
CA ASP A 72 13.95 -15.86 23.22
C ASP A 72 13.80 -14.33 23.11
N ASP A 73 13.06 -13.69 24.02
CA ASP A 73 12.98 -12.23 24.11
C ASP A 73 14.24 -11.63 24.75
N LEU A 74 15.27 -11.39 23.98
CA LEU A 74 16.61 -11.06 24.45
C LEU A 74 17.02 -9.58 24.29
N THR A 75 16.14 -8.74 23.74
CA THR A 75 16.49 -7.36 23.37
C THR A 75 17.01 -6.53 24.54
N ALA A 76 16.31 -6.48 25.66
CA ALA A 76 16.74 -5.69 26.82
C ALA A 76 18.08 -6.17 27.40
N GLU A 77 18.30 -7.49 27.44
CA GLU A 77 19.54 -8.10 27.89
C GLU A 77 20.70 -7.79 26.93
N ALA A 78 20.49 -7.96 25.64
CA ALA A 78 21.49 -7.68 24.61
C ALA A 78 21.93 -6.22 24.62
N VAL A 79 20.98 -5.29 24.75
CA VAL A 79 21.26 -3.84 24.86
C VAL A 79 22.03 -3.52 26.15
N SER A 80 21.66 -4.12 27.26
CA SER A 80 22.36 -4.01 28.55
C SER A 80 23.83 -4.39 28.41
N ILE A 81 24.11 -5.56 27.81
CA ILE A 81 25.47 -6.03 27.55
C ILE A 81 26.23 -5.13 26.57
N ALA A 82 25.57 -4.76 25.44
CA ALA A 82 26.20 -3.94 24.42
C ALA A 82 26.62 -2.57 24.94
N SER A 83 25.75 -1.93 25.74
CA SER A 83 25.97 -0.60 26.32
C SER A 83 26.76 -0.60 27.64
N GLY A 84 26.99 -1.76 28.22
CA GLY A 84 27.66 -1.89 29.54
C GLY A 84 26.81 -1.38 30.71
N GLN A 85 25.48 -1.33 30.56
CA GLN A 85 24.54 -0.88 31.58
C GLN A 85 23.87 -2.09 32.26
N SER A 86 23.57 -1.96 33.56
CA SER A 86 22.79 -2.98 34.26
C SER A 86 21.28 -2.86 33.92
N LEU A 87 20.59 -4.00 33.95
CA LEU A 87 19.12 -3.99 33.93
C LEU A 87 18.61 -3.58 35.32
N GLN A 88 17.65 -2.67 35.32
CA GLN A 88 16.97 -2.20 36.55
C GLN A 88 15.48 -2.52 36.44
N PHE A 89 14.91 -2.86 37.60
CA PHE A 89 13.48 -3.12 37.70
C PHE A 89 12.69 -1.82 37.71
N ASP A 90 11.80 -1.64 36.72
CA ASP A 90 10.88 -0.53 36.63
C ASP A 90 9.54 -0.89 37.29
N ALA A 91 9.29 -0.31 38.47
CA ALA A 91 8.12 -0.62 39.27
C ALA A 91 6.82 -0.15 38.58
N GLN A 92 6.87 0.92 37.80
CA GLN A 92 5.68 1.41 37.07
C GLN A 92 5.38 0.50 35.88
N ALA A 93 6.38 0.09 35.09
CA ALA A 93 6.19 -0.90 34.04
C ALA A 93 5.55 -2.19 34.58
N PHE A 94 6.03 -2.65 35.73
CA PHE A 94 5.47 -3.83 36.36
C PHE A 94 4.02 -3.64 36.82
N ALA A 95 3.70 -2.49 37.38
CA ALA A 95 2.34 -2.15 37.78
C ALA A 95 1.39 -2.08 36.56
N ASP A 96 1.86 -1.53 35.44
CA ASP A 96 1.07 -1.46 34.20
C ASP A 96 0.80 -2.85 33.62
N ILE A 97 1.78 -3.76 33.67
CA ILE A 97 1.62 -5.16 33.27
C ILE A 97 0.58 -5.86 34.18
N GLN A 98 0.67 -5.69 35.49
CA GLN A 98 -0.32 -6.25 36.43
C GLN A 98 -1.72 -5.72 36.12
N GLN A 99 -1.85 -4.42 35.89
CA GLN A 99 -3.14 -3.80 35.54
C GLN A 99 -3.70 -4.32 34.22
N TYR A 100 -2.85 -4.57 33.22
CA TYR A 100 -3.28 -5.17 31.95
C TYR A 100 -3.94 -6.54 32.15
N TYR A 101 -3.36 -7.41 32.99
CA TYR A 101 -3.94 -8.71 33.31
C TYR A 101 -5.20 -8.58 34.17
N ALA A 102 -5.20 -7.69 35.17
CA ALA A 102 -6.35 -7.46 36.05
C ALA A 102 -7.58 -7.00 35.28
N ARG A 103 -7.43 -6.07 34.30
CA ARG A 103 -8.53 -5.61 33.43
C ARG A 103 -9.17 -6.73 32.60
N ARG A 104 -8.45 -7.85 32.40
CA ARG A 104 -8.90 -9.02 31.66
C ARG A 104 -9.34 -10.18 32.56
N ASN A 105 -9.41 -9.95 33.86
CA ASN A 105 -9.69 -10.98 34.88
C ASN A 105 -8.75 -12.20 34.74
N ARG A 106 -7.46 -11.96 34.46
CA ARG A 106 -6.41 -13.00 34.34
C ARG A 106 -5.31 -12.78 35.35
N GLN A 107 -4.75 -13.87 35.84
CA GLN A 107 -3.53 -13.81 36.65
C GLN A 107 -2.30 -13.57 35.77
N MET A 108 -1.44 -12.64 36.17
CA MET A 108 -0.20 -12.37 35.45
C MET A 108 0.79 -13.55 35.68
N PRO A 109 1.32 -14.16 34.62
CA PRO A 109 2.40 -15.15 34.74
C PRO A 109 3.69 -14.53 35.30
N GLU A 110 4.46 -15.26 36.09
CA GLU A 110 5.73 -14.78 36.67
C GLU A 110 6.75 -14.37 35.60
N ALA A 111 6.74 -15.04 34.44
CA ALA A 111 7.60 -14.72 33.29
C ALA A 111 7.46 -13.25 32.82
N ASN A 112 6.29 -12.64 32.96
CA ASN A 112 6.07 -11.24 32.57
C ASN A 112 6.86 -10.24 33.42
N ARG A 113 7.39 -10.64 34.59
CA ARG A 113 8.28 -9.81 35.42
C ARG A 113 9.53 -9.37 34.65
N LYS A 114 10.03 -10.21 33.73
CA LYS A 114 11.17 -9.91 32.85
C LYS A 114 10.95 -8.64 32.03
N GLN A 115 9.73 -8.37 31.59
CA GLN A 115 9.38 -7.20 30.78
C GLN A 115 9.55 -5.87 31.53
N ALA A 116 9.59 -5.89 32.86
CA ALA A 116 9.86 -4.71 33.68
C ALA A 116 11.35 -4.48 33.96
N LEU A 117 12.25 -5.27 33.36
CA LEU A 117 13.70 -5.09 33.47
C LEU A 117 14.19 -4.26 32.27
N LEU A 118 14.56 -3.03 32.52
CA LEU A 118 15.03 -2.08 31.49
C LEU A 118 16.48 -1.67 31.75
N PRO A 119 17.27 -1.33 30.72
CA PRO A 119 18.60 -0.75 30.90
C PRO A 119 18.56 0.53 31.76
N GLN A 120 19.55 0.75 32.60
CA GLN A 120 19.57 1.80 33.63
C GLN A 120 19.28 3.20 33.10
N SER A 121 19.76 3.57 31.92
CA SER A 121 19.53 4.89 31.31
C SER A 121 18.34 4.92 30.34
N ALA A 122 17.58 3.86 30.27
CA ALA A 122 16.45 3.78 29.33
C ALA A 122 15.32 4.71 29.74
N ILE A 123 14.77 5.39 28.76
CA ILE A 123 13.49 6.12 28.86
C ILE A 123 12.40 5.15 28.48
N ARG A 124 11.51 4.83 29.41
CA ARG A 124 10.39 3.93 29.15
C ARG A 124 9.38 4.56 28.18
N ILE A 125 8.83 3.73 27.30
CA ILE A 125 7.77 4.06 26.37
C ILE A 125 6.56 3.17 26.71
N ASP A 126 5.47 3.78 27.18
CA ASP A 126 4.31 3.06 27.66
C ASP A 126 3.56 2.36 26.55
N ASN A 127 3.04 1.15 26.82
CA ASN A 127 2.26 0.35 25.89
C ASN A 127 0.82 0.21 26.38
N ALA A 128 -0.09 0.95 25.76
CA ALA A 128 -1.51 0.93 26.13
C ALA A 128 -2.24 -0.36 25.68
N TYR A 129 -1.72 -1.10 24.71
CA TYR A 129 -2.39 -2.24 24.08
C TYR A 129 -1.81 -3.61 24.48
N GLY A 130 -0.60 -3.65 25.00
CA GLY A 130 0.08 -4.89 25.34
C GLY A 130 0.74 -4.87 26.71
N THR A 131 1.53 -5.90 26.98
CA THR A 131 2.28 -6.03 28.26
C THR A 131 3.72 -5.55 28.17
N ALA A 132 4.31 -5.56 26.97
CA ALA A 132 5.70 -5.21 26.77
C ALA A 132 5.85 -3.68 26.67
N PRO A 133 6.43 -2.98 27.64
CA PRO A 133 6.81 -1.59 27.45
C PRO A 133 7.90 -1.51 26.39
N GLY A 134 7.89 -0.45 25.59
CA GLY A 134 9.06 -0.08 24.82
C GLY A 134 10.03 0.72 25.69
N PHE A 135 11.19 0.99 25.13
CA PHE A 135 12.15 1.88 25.76
C PHE A 135 13.06 2.54 24.72
N ALA A 136 13.67 3.64 25.10
CA ALA A 136 14.66 4.32 24.27
C ALA A 136 15.89 4.68 25.09
N LEU A 137 17.06 4.66 24.45
CA LEU A 137 18.31 5.09 25.09
C LEU A 137 19.32 5.59 24.06
N HIS A 138 20.25 6.41 24.52
CA HIS A 138 21.40 6.83 23.73
C HIS A 138 22.58 5.89 24.01
N PHE A 139 23.11 5.26 22.97
CA PHE A 139 24.30 4.42 23.05
C PHE A 139 25.25 4.76 21.91
N LYS A 140 26.49 5.14 22.25
CA LYS A 140 27.46 5.74 21.34
C LYS A 140 26.87 6.96 20.63
N ARG A 141 26.85 6.99 19.29
CA ARG A 141 26.23 8.08 18.55
C ARG A 141 24.74 7.89 18.24
N CYS A 142 24.19 6.70 18.50
CA CYS A 142 22.87 6.32 18.08
C CYS A 142 21.83 6.50 19.18
N TRP A 143 20.70 7.08 18.82
CA TRP A 143 19.47 7.03 19.59
C TRP A 143 18.69 5.78 19.19
N PHE A 144 18.64 4.81 20.08
CA PHE A 144 17.87 3.58 19.89
C PHE A 144 16.48 3.71 20.48
N VAL A 145 15.49 3.20 19.75
CA VAL A 145 14.10 3.05 20.22
C VAL A 145 13.69 1.60 20.01
N PHE A 146 13.22 0.96 21.07
CA PHE A 146 12.82 -0.45 21.08
C PHE A 146 11.31 -0.55 21.27
N LEU A 147 10.63 -1.23 20.34
CA LEU A 147 9.19 -1.37 20.29
C LEU A 147 8.79 -2.85 20.18
N PRO A 148 7.60 -3.26 20.65
CA PRO A 148 7.10 -4.61 20.50
C PRO A 148 7.01 -5.07 19.05
N GLY A 149 7.10 -6.37 18.81
CA GLY A 149 6.91 -7.00 17.50
C GLY A 149 5.47 -6.98 17.00
N VAL A 150 4.47 -6.88 17.89
CA VAL A 150 3.05 -6.83 17.53
C VAL A 150 2.72 -5.54 16.78
N PRO A 151 2.27 -5.60 15.50
CA PRO A 151 2.15 -4.40 14.65
C PRO A 151 1.22 -3.32 15.20
N SER A 152 0.10 -3.69 15.84
CA SER A 152 -0.86 -2.73 16.41
C SER A 152 -0.27 -1.97 17.60
N GLU A 153 0.49 -2.64 18.46
CA GLU A 153 1.19 -2.04 19.60
C GLU A 153 2.29 -1.09 19.13
N MET A 154 3.17 -1.59 18.27
CA MET A 154 4.28 -0.84 17.69
C MET A 154 3.82 0.45 17.00
N LYS A 155 2.81 0.36 16.14
CA LYS A 155 2.26 1.52 15.40
C LYS A 155 1.68 2.56 16.34
N HIS A 156 0.91 2.12 17.35
CA HIS A 156 0.33 3.01 18.34
C HIS A 156 1.42 3.75 19.13
N MET A 157 2.39 3.02 19.68
CA MET A 157 3.49 3.60 20.46
C MET A 157 4.34 4.56 19.61
N PHE A 158 4.63 4.19 18.37
CA PHE A 158 5.36 5.07 17.44
C PHE A 158 4.60 6.36 17.20
N THR A 159 3.33 6.28 16.83
CA THR A 159 2.53 7.44 16.45
C THR A 159 2.27 8.39 17.62
N THR A 160 1.99 7.85 18.82
CA THR A 160 1.61 8.66 19.98
C THR A 160 2.79 9.21 20.78
N LEU A 161 3.90 8.49 20.83
CA LEU A 161 5.03 8.82 21.72
C LEU A 161 6.35 9.01 20.97
N VAL A 162 6.75 8.05 20.13
CA VAL A 162 8.08 8.06 19.52
C VAL A 162 8.23 9.18 18.49
N LYS A 163 7.22 9.38 17.64
CA LYS A 163 7.22 10.42 16.59
C LYS A 163 7.56 11.79 17.16
N GLN A 164 6.93 12.17 18.27
CA GLN A 164 7.18 13.45 18.92
C GLN A 164 8.61 13.56 19.48
N GLN A 165 9.12 12.47 20.10
CA GLN A 165 10.49 12.43 20.60
C GLN A 165 11.52 12.58 19.47
N LEU A 166 11.29 11.96 18.32
CA LEU A 166 12.16 12.10 17.16
C LEU A 166 12.19 13.53 16.62
N LEU A 167 11.02 14.17 16.48
CA LEU A 167 10.92 15.58 16.04
C LEU A 167 11.59 16.57 16.99
N GLN A 168 11.61 16.28 18.29
CA GLN A 168 12.30 17.13 19.29
C GLN A 168 13.80 16.91 19.32
N ARG A 169 14.27 15.73 18.94
CA ARG A 169 15.68 15.33 19.08
C ARG A 169 16.51 15.58 17.84
N PHE A 170 15.90 15.51 16.68
CA PHE A 170 16.58 15.65 15.39
C PHE A 170 16.04 16.86 14.64
N ASP A 171 16.94 17.61 14.03
CA ASP A 171 16.59 18.67 13.07
C ASP A 171 16.24 18.00 11.75
N LEU A 172 14.96 17.67 11.59
CA LEU A 172 14.43 16.93 10.46
C LEU A 172 13.76 17.89 9.48
N GLN A 173 14.10 17.72 8.22
CA GLN A 173 13.48 18.45 7.13
C GLN A 173 12.71 17.43 6.27
N PRO A 174 11.40 17.25 6.51
CA PRO A 174 10.62 16.23 5.80
C PRO A 174 10.51 16.57 4.32
N GLU A 175 10.93 15.62 3.49
CA GLU A 175 10.68 15.69 2.05
C GLU A 175 9.19 15.42 1.78
N CYS A 176 8.65 16.01 0.73
CA CYS A 176 7.26 15.81 0.34
C CYS A 176 7.20 14.79 -0.80
N LEU A 177 6.58 13.65 -0.55
CA LEU A 177 6.33 12.64 -1.58
C LEU A 177 4.94 12.84 -2.19
N VAL A 178 4.91 13.09 -3.49
CA VAL A 178 3.68 13.11 -4.29
C VAL A 178 3.68 11.89 -5.20
N SER A 179 2.55 11.18 -5.28
CA SER A 179 2.40 9.99 -6.12
C SER A 179 1.25 10.17 -7.10
N LEU A 180 1.57 10.20 -8.40
CA LEU A 180 0.57 10.16 -9.46
C LEU A 180 0.27 8.70 -9.77
N ARG A 181 -0.99 8.30 -9.60
CA ARG A 181 -1.45 6.92 -9.80
C ARG A 181 -2.07 6.80 -11.18
N SER A 182 -1.59 5.85 -11.97
CA SER A 182 -1.99 5.67 -13.36
C SER A 182 -2.45 4.23 -13.64
N VAL A 183 -3.43 4.08 -14.53
CA VAL A 183 -3.95 2.79 -14.99
C VAL A 183 -3.91 2.70 -16.50
N GLY A 184 -3.62 1.51 -17.04
CA GLY A 184 -3.62 1.26 -18.49
C GLY A 184 -2.43 1.80 -19.26
N ILE A 185 -1.37 2.20 -18.55
CA ILE A 185 -0.09 2.63 -19.11
C ILE A 185 1.06 1.96 -18.34
N GLY A 186 2.10 1.55 -19.03
CA GLY A 186 3.28 0.94 -18.41
C GLY A 186 4.34 1.97 -18.01
N GLU A 187 5.23 1.58 -17.07
CA GLU A 187 6.31 2.42 -16.54
C GLU A 187 7.20 3.00 -17.65
N SER A 188 7.62 2.17 -18.62
CA SER A 188 8.46 2.62 -19.73
C SER A 188 7.77 3.65 -20.64
N ALA A 189 6.46 3.53 -20.83
CA ALA A 189 5.69 4.52 -21.59
C ALA A 189 5.55 5.84 -20.81
N ILE A 190 5.34 5.78 -19.50
CA ILE A 190 5.34 6.99 -18.65
C ILE A 190 6.72 7.65 -18.71
N GLN A 191 7.80 6.88 -18.58
CA GLN A 191 9.16 7.41 -18.68
C GLN A 191 9.41 8.10 -20.03
N GLN A 192 8.88 7.55 -21.12
CA GLN A 192 8.94 8.17 -22.44
C GLN A 192 8.17 9.49 -22.52
N CYS A 193 6.97 9.57 -21.93
CA CYS A 193 6.20 10.81 -21.84
C CYS A 193 6.98 11.91 -21.10
N LEU A 194 7.83 11.52 -20.14
CA LEU A 194 8.61 12.43 -19.30
C LEU A 194 10.05 12.62 -19.75
N ALA A 195 10.49 12.01 -20.86
CA ALA A 195 11.91 12.02 -21.31
C ALA A 195 12.49 13.42 -21.49
N ASN A 196 11.69 14.39 -21.95
CA ASN A 196 12.11 15.77 -22.17
C ASN A 196 11.47 16.75 -21.16
N PHE A 197 11.14 16.26 -19.96
CA PHE A 197 10.65 17.12 -18.90
C PHE A 197 11.82 17.85 -18.23
N ALA A 198 11.72 19.17 -18.13
CA ALA A 198 12.71 19.98 -17.41
C ALA A 198 12.45 19.86 -15.92
N TRP A 199 13.19 18.97 -15.26
CA TRP A 199 13.04 18.75 -13.82
C TRP A 199 13.63 19.94 -13.04
N PRO A 200 12.84 20.52 -12.11
CA PRO A 200 13.39 21.50 -11.19
C PRO A 200 14.43 20.87 -10.25
N ASP A 201 15.39 21.66 -9.80
CA ASP A 201 16.35 21.24 -8.78
C ASP A 201 15.61 20.87 -7.48
N GLY A 202 15.98 19.75 -6.85
CA GLY A 202 15.37 19.28 -5.61
C GLY A 202 14.15 18.36 -5.82
N VAL A 203 13.87 17.93 -7.06
CA VAL A 203 12.85 16.91 -7.38
C VAL A 203 13.52 15.62 -7.78
N GLN A 204 13.12 14.51 -7.16
CA GLN A 204 13.57 13.16 -7.54
C GLN A 204 12.38 12.38 -8.11
N LEU A 205 12.58 11.81 -9.31
CA LEU A 205 11.60 10.95 -9.97
C LEU A 205 11.85 9.49 -9.62
N GLY A 206 10.78 8.77 -9.28
CA GLY A 206 10.78 7.33 -9.09
C GLY A 206 9.52 6.69 -9.64
N PHE A 207 9.56 5.36 -9.83
CA PHE A 207 8.40 4.59 -10.28
C PHE A 207 8.16 3.40 -9.37
N ARG A 208 6.90 2.98 -9.27
CA ARG A 208 6.51 1.73 -8.65
C ARG A 208 5.41 1.09 -9.48
N ALA A 209 5.72 -0.01 -10.14
CA ALA A 209 4.71 -0.85 -10.76
C ALA A 209 4.04 -1.74 -9.70
N ALA A 210 2.73 -1.73 -9.67
CA ALA A 210 1.89 -2.63 -8.90
C ALA A 210 0.95 -3.41 -9.84
N ILE A 211 0.22 -4.38 -9.31
CA ILE A 211 -0.68 -5.22 -10.11
C ILE A 211 -1.79 -4.39 -10.77
N ASP A 212 -2.30 -3.38 -10.08
CA ASP A 212 -3.47 -2.60 -10.48
C ASP A 212 -3.13 -1.22 -11.05
N GLU A 213 -1.89 -0.74 -10.86
CA GLU A 213 -1.50 0.62 -11.21
C GLU A 213 0.00 0.79 -11.40
N VAL A 214 0.39 1.89 -12.01
CA VAL A 214 1.75 2.41 -11.97
C VAL A 214 1.74 3.74 -11.22
N GLN A 215 2.58 3.84 -10.20
CA GLN A 215 2.81 5.08 -9.45
C GLN A 215 4.04 5.79 -9.98
N THR A 216 3.86 7.02 -10.43
CA THR A 216 4.94 7.97 -10.69
C THR A 216 5.16 8.78 -9.41
N LYS A 217 6.32 8.62 -8.79
CA LYS A 217 6.65 9.23 -7.50
C LYS A 217 7.55 10.43 -7.69
N LEU A 218 7.15 11.55 -7.15
CA LEU A 218 7.91 12.79 -7.12
C LEU A 218 8.26 13.11 -5.67
N LEU A 219 9.54 13.04 -5.33
CA LEU A 219 10.04 13.41 -4.03
C LEU A 219 10.63 14.82 -4.11
N PHE A 220 10.02 15.73 -3.38
CA PHE A 220 10.41 17.13 -3.30
C PHE A 220 11.22 17.39 -2.04
N SER A 221 12.29 18.18 -2.14
CA SER A 221 13.05 18.62 -0.97
C SER A 221 12.17 19.44 -0.01
N ALA A 222 12.50 19.44 1.27
CA ALA A 222 11.74 20.14 2.31
C ALA A 222 11.55 21.64 2.06
N SER A 223 12.53 22.26 1.40
CA SER A 223 12.50 23.69 1.07
C SER A 223 11.83 24.02 -0.26
N PHE A 224 11.27 22.98 -0.95
CA PHE A 224 10.68 23.20 -2.27
C PHE A 224 9.40 24.05 -2.15
N PRO A 225 9.24 25.14 -2.94
CA PRO A 225 8.10 26.03 -2.83
C PRO A 225 6.78 25.31 -3.18
N GLU A 226 5.75 25.54 -2.36
CA GLU A 226 4.44 24.84 -2.52
C GLU A 226 3.81 25.09 -3.91
N GLN A 227 3.86 26.33 -4.40
CA GLN A 227 3.29 26.67 -5.70
C GLN A 227 4.04 25.95 -6.84
N GLU A 228 5.37 25.97 -6.80
CA GLU A 228 6.20 25.29 -7.82
C GLU A 228 6.02 23.77 -7.78
N LYS A 229 5.78 23.20 -6.58
CA LYS A 229 5.43 21.78 -6.40
C LYS A 229 4.14 21.47 -7.12
N HIS A 230 3.10 22.27 -6.89
CA HIS A 230 1.80 22.10 -7.53
C HIS A 230 1.90 22.19 -9.06
N ASP A 231 2.63 23.20 -9.56
CA ASP A 231 2.84 23.42 -10.99
C ASP A 231 3.61 22.25 -11.62
N CYS A 232 4.66 21.77 -10.96
CA CYS A 232 5.44 20.61 -11.42
C CYS A 232 4.57 19.33 -11.49
N VAL A 233 3.79 19.03 -10.45
CA VAL A 233 2.90 17.86 -10.42
C VAL A 233 1.83 17.94 -11.48
N THR A 234 1.23 19.12 -11.69
CA THR A 234 0.24 19.36 -12.73
C THR A 234 0.82 19.14 -14.12
N ALA A 235 2.00 19.69 -14.40
CA ALA A 235 2.68 19.52 -15.67
C ALA A 235 3.06 18.04 -15.94
N VAL A 236 3.47 17.29 -14.91
CA VAL A 236 3.72 15.86 -15.03
C VAL A 236 2.43 15.08 -15.29
N ALA A 237 1.33 15.41 -14.58
CA ALA A 237 0.03 14.79 -14.79
C ALA A 237 -0.50 15.04 -16.22
N GLU A 238 -0.37 16.24 -16.73
CA GLU A 238 -0.75 16.60 -18.11
C GLU A 238 0.03 15.80 -19.16
N ARG A 239 1.33 15.57 -18.94
CA ARG A 239 2.15 14.76 -19.86
C ARG A 239 1.78 13.28 -19.86
N ILE A 240 1.44 12.73 -18.71
CA ILE A 240 0.96 11.35 -18.59
C ILE A 240 -0.48 11.26 -19.13
N GLY A 241 -1.24 12.34 -19.03
CA GLY A 241 -2.59 12.49 -19.58
C GLY A 241 -3.65 11.71 -18.79
N ASP A 242 -4.70 11.30 -19.49
CA ASP A 242 -5.89 10.68 -18.90
C ASP A 242 -5.67 9.28 -18.28
N TYR A 243 -4.44 8.78 -18.31
CA TYR A 243 -4.06 7.58 -17.54
C TYR A 243 -3.97 7.86 -16.05
N VAL A 244 -3.67 9.10 -15.63
CA VAL A 244 -3.64 9.49 -14.21
C VAL A 244 -5.07 9.53 -13.68
N PHE A 245 -5.31 8.78 -12.61
CA PHE A 245 -6.63 8.72 -11.98
C PHE A 245 -6.67 9.34 -10.58
N ALA A 246 -5.53 9.41 -9.89
CA ALA A 246 -5.41 10.00 -8.55
C ALA A 246 -4.01 10.59 -8.35
N ILE A 247 -3.92 11.58 -7.44
CA ILE A 247 -2.69 12.21 -7.00
C ILE A 247 -2.69 12.22 -5.47
N ASP A 248 -1.78 11.46 -4.86
CA ASP A 248 -1.61 11.42 -3.42
C ASP A 248 -0.51 12.42 -3.00
N GLY A 249 -0.71 13.11 -1.88
CA GLY A 249 0.30 14.02 -1.31
C GLY A 249 0.09 15.52 -1.61
N LEU A 250 -0.93 15.90 -2.40
CA LEU A 250 -1.28 17.30 -2.70
C LEU A 250 -2.71 17.69 -2.31
N ASN A 251 -3.33 17.01 -1.36
CA ASN A 251 -4.74 17.23 -0.97
C ASN A 251 -5.76 17.08 -2.12
N GLU A 252 -5.38 16.46 -3.22
CA GLU A 252 -6.23 16.19 -4.37
C GLU A 252 -6.96 14.85 -4.22
N GLN A 253 -7.35 14.26 -5.36
CA GLN A 253 -8.08 13.01 -5.40
C GLN A 253 -7.19 11.86 -4.95
N GLN A 254 -7.48 11.27 -3.82
CA GLN A 254 -6.71 10.19 -3.18
C GLN A 254 -7.44 8.86 -3.30
N GLY A 255 -6.70 7.77 -3.13
CA GLY A 255 -7.23 6.43 -3.10
C GLY A 255 -6.93 5.61 -4.34
N ASP A 256 -7.39 4.36 -4.35
CA ASP A 256 -7.27 3.48 -5.51
C ASP A 256 -8.33 3.80 -6.58
N LEU A 257 -8.28 3.07 -7.72
CA LEU A 257 -9.21 3.30 -8.83
C LEU A 257 -10.68 3.12 -8.40
N LEU A 258 -10.95 2.18 -7.52
CA LEU A 258 -12.29 1.93 -6.99
C LEU A 258 -12.77 3.07 -6.08
N ASP A 259 -11.89 3.59 -5.22
CA ASP A 259 -12.20 4.74 -4.34
C ASP A 259 -12.59 5.96 -5.18
N VAL A 260 -11.84 6.22 -6.25
CA VAL A 260 -12.11 7.31 -7.18
C VAL A 260 -13.47 7.14 -7.87
N VAL A 261 -13.77 5.95 -8.38
CA VAL A 261 -15.06 5.63 -8.99
C VAL A 261 -16.18 5.74 -7.96
N THR A 262 -15.99 5.19 -6.77
CA THR A 262 -17.01 5.20 -5.70
C THR A 262 -17.36 6.62 -5.27
N LYS A 263 -16.36 7.48 -5.11
CA LYS A 263 -16.58 8.90 -4.80
C LYS A 263 -17.39 9.60 -5.92
N ALA A 264 -17.02 9.38 -7.17
CA ALA A 264 -17.71 9.98 -8.32
C ALA A 264 -19.15 9.46 -8.47
N MET A 265 -19.39 8.17 -8.27
CA MET A 265 -20.72 7.56 -8.29
C MET A 265 -21.59 8.07 -7.14
N SER A 266 -21.02 8.21 -5.93
CA SER A 266 -21.73 8.73 -4.76
C SER A 266 -22.16 10.18 -4.93
N VAL A 267 -21.29 11.04 -5.48
CA VAL A 267 -21.63 12.45 -5.78
C VAL A 267 -22.81 12.55 -6.72
N LYS A 268 -22.92 11.64 -7.69
CA LYS A 268 -24.03 11.60 -8.64
C LYS A 268 -25.25 10.82 -8.09
N SER A 269 -25.16 10.19 -6.94
CA SER A 269 -26.15 9.23 -6.40
C SER A 269 -26.54 8.18 -7.44
N ALA A 270 -25.60 7.76 -8.27
CA ALA A 270 -25.83 6.93 -9.44
C ALA A 270 -25.70 5.44 -9.14
N SER A 271 -26.35 4.62 -9.94
CA SER A 271 -26.38 3.16 -9.86
C SER A 271 -25.80 2.50 -11.11
N LEU A 272 -25.21 1.31 -10.94
CA LEU A 272 -24.58 0.54 -12.02
C LEU A 272 -25.06 -0.92 -12.05
N ALA A 273 -25.34 -1.42 -13.25
CA ALA A 273 -25.41 -2.85 -13.55
C ALA A 273 -24.20 -3.28 -14.38
N MET A 274 -23.69 -4.49 -14.19
CA MET A 274 -22.51 -5.00 -14.91
C MET A 274 -22.75 -6.37 -15.52
N LEU A 275 -22.17 -6.60 -16.71
CA LEU A 275 -21.99 -7.91 -17.31
C LEU A 275 -20.51 -8.08 -17.65
N GLU A 276 -19.88 -9.08 -17.06
CA GLU A 276 -18.48 -9.38 -17.25
C GLU A 276 -18.24 -10.77 -17.85
N THR A 277 -17.24 -10.84 -18.72
CA THR A 277 -16.81 -12.11 -19.34
C THR A 277 -15.32 -12.39 -19.05
N ALA A 278 -14.42 -11.55 -19.56
CA ALA A 278 -12.97 -11.74 -19.46
C ALA A 278 -12.42 -11.60 -18.03
N SER A 279 -13.01 -10.76 -17.20
CA SER A 279 -12.64 -10.60 -15.80
C SER A 279 -13.07 -11.76 -14.89
N GLN A 280 -14.02 -12.60 -15.37
CA GLN A 280 -14.44 -13.85 -14.72
C GLN A 280 -14.78 -13.68 -13.22
N GLY A 281 -15.51 -12.63 -12.87
CA GLY A 281 -15.91 -12.32 -11.50
C GLY A 281 -14.95 -11.38 -10.76
N GLN A 282 -13.76 -11.06 -11.29
CA GLN A 282 -12.83 -10.15 -10.62
C GLN A 282 -13.32 -8.69 -10.58
N LEU A 283 -14.04 -8.24 -11.60
CA LEU A 283 -14.62 -6.90 -11.60
C LEU A 283 -15.68 -6.78 -10.51
N ALA A 284 -16.57 -7.78 -10.40
CA ALA A 284 -17.55 -7.85 -9.32
C ALA A 284 -16.90 -7.92 -7.94
N ALA A 285 -15.87 -8.76 -7.80
CA ALA A 285 -15.15 -8.92 -6.54
C ALA A 285 -14.47 -7.61 -6.07
N LYS A 286 -13.89 -6.84 -7.00
CA LYS A 286 -13.33 -5.51 -6.69
C LYS A 286 -14.40 -4.54 -6.20
N CYS A 287 -15.62 -4.59 -6.74
CA CYS A 287 -16.73 -3.69 -6.40
C CYS A 287 -17.61 -4.22 -5.26
N LEU A 288 -17.20 -5.29 -4.57
CA LEU A 288 -17.99 -5.86 -3.48
C LEU A 288 -18.18 -4.87 -2.34
N GLY A 289 -19.43 -4.70 -1.90
CA GLY A 289 -19.78 -3.75 -0.84
C GLY A 289 -20.05 -2.31 -1.32
N CYS A 290 -19.84 -2.01 -2.60
CA CYS A 290 -20.16 -0.70 -3.15
C CYS A 290 -21.68 -0.52 -3.30
N GLY A 291 -22.26 0.45 -2.58
CA GLY A 291 -23.71 0.70 -2.56
C GLY A 291 -24.31 1.10 -3.92
N TRP A 292 -23.49 1.60 -4.83
CA TRP A 292 -23.87 1.99 -6.20
C TRP A 292 -24.00 0.78 -7.16
N LEU A 293 -23.40 -0.37 -6.85
CA LEU A 293 -23.52 -1.59 -7.66
C LEU A 293 -24.84 -2.29 -7.32
N LYS A 294 -25.72 -2.47 -8.30
CA LYS A 294 -27.06 -3.04 -8.12
C LYS A 294 -27.20 -4.43 -8.68
N HIS A 295 -26.51 -4.72 -9.77
CA HIS A 295 -26.65 -5.99 -10.45
C HIS A 295 -25.32 -6.40 -11.10
N VAL A 296 -25.01 -7.69 -11.09
CA VAL A 296 -23.85 -8.28 -11.77
C VAL A 296 -24.22 -9.58 -12.43
N GLU A 297 -23.86 -9.71 -13.71
CA GLU A 297 -23.87 -10.95 -14.45
C GLU A 297 -22.44 -11.36 -14.81
N VAL A 298 -22.10 -12.63 -14.57
CA VAL A 298 -20.81 -13.19 -14.96
C VAL A 298 -21.05 -14.31 -15.98
N ASN A 299 -20.64 -14.10 -17.22
CA ASN A 299 -20.76 -15.10 -18.26
C ASN A 299 -19.40 -15.78 -18.48
N LEU A 300 -19.22 -16.95 -17.85
CA LEU A 300 -17.98 -17.75 -17.92
C LEU A 300 -17.87 -18.56 -19.23
N ASP A 301 -18.98 -18.78 -19.92
CA ASP A 301 -19.04 -19.59 -21.15
C ASP A 301 -18.94 -18.74 -22.43
N TRP A 302 -18.71 -17.45 -22.31
CA TRP A 302 -18.64 -16.54 -23.46
C TRP A 302 -17.70 -17.03 -24.56
N GLY A 303 -16.47 -17.41 -24.26
CA GLY A 303 -15.48 -17.88 -25.21
C GLY A 303 -15.74 -19.31 -25.77
N ARG A 304 -16.71 -20.03 -25.20
CA ARG A 304 -17.10 -21.40 -25.67
C ARG A 304 -18.25 -21.35 -26.68
N ASN A 305 -19.13 -20.36 -26.59
CA ASN A 305 -20.39 -20.34 -27.30
C ASN A 305 -20.41 -19.40 -28.51
N THR A 306 -19.39 -18.57 -28.70
CA THR A 306 -19.42 -17.51 -29.72
C THR A 306 -18.99 -17.95 -31.10
N GLY A 307 -18.62 -19.25 -31.33
CA GLY A 307 -18.20 -19.68 -32.65
C GLY A 307 -17.05 -18.87 -33.26
N ALA A 308 -16.26 -18.19 -32.42
CA ALA A 308 -15.19 -17.31 -32.84
C ALA A 308 -14.04 -18.02 -33.57
N ASP A 309 -14.09 -19.35 -33.63
CA ASP A 309 -13.17 -20.19 -34.40
C ASP A 309 -13.52 -20.30 -35.89
N GLU A 310 -14.74 -19.95 -36.29
CA GLU A 310 -15.18 -20.01 -37.70
C GLU A 310 -15.79 -18.68 -38.13
N GLY A 311 -14.96 -17.67 -38.49
CA GLY A 311 -15.29 -16.60 -39.47
C GLY A 311 -16.61 -15.82 -39.35
N GLY A 312 -17.39 -15.96 -38.28
CA GLY A 312 -18.65 -15.28 -38.04
C GLY A 312 -18.45 -13.98 -37.24
N GLY A 313 -17.72 -13.04 -37.83
CA GLY A 313 -17.33 -11.80 -37.20
C GLY A 313 -18.47 -10.78 -37.06
N GLY A 314 -19.32 -10.91 -36.04
CA GLY A 314 -20.13 -9.79 -35.58
C GLY A 314 -19.22 -8.74 -34.95
N ASP A 315 -19.51 -7.45 -35.19
CA ASP A 315 -18.83 -6.35 -34.52
C ASP A 315 -19.07 -6.43 -32.99
N LEU A 316 -18.11 -6.99 -32.26
CA LEU A 316 -18.21 -7.14 -30.80
C LEU A 316 -18.38 -5.80 -30.08
N THR A 317 -17.91 -4.71 -30.68
CA THR A 317 -18.16 -3.36 -30.15
C THR A 317 -19.65 -3.00 -30.26
N ALA A 318 -20.26 -3.29 -31.39
CA ALA A 318 -21.71 -3.06 -31.59
C ALA A 318 -22.53 -3.95 -30.66
N ILE A 319 -22.17 -5.23 -30.53
CA ILE A 319 -22.83 -6.17 -29.60
C ILE A 319 -22.73 -5.67 -28.16
N ALA A 320 -21.54 -5.29 -27.69
CA ALA A 320 -21.33 -4.77 -26.34
C ALA A 320 -22.18 -3.54 -26.06
N LYS A 321 -22.29 -2.60 -27.03
CA LYS A 321 -23.14 -1.40 -26.90
C LYS A 321 -24.62 -1.76 -26.78
N ILE A 322 -25.13 -2.64 -27.63
CA ILE A 322 -26.54 -3.08 -27.59
C ILE A 322 -26.83 -3.75 -26.23
N TRP A 323 -25.96 -4.62 -25.78
CA TRP A 323 -26.15 -5.31 -24.50
C TRP A 323 -26.07 -4.37 -23.31
N ALA A 324 -25.22 -3.33 -23.37
CA ALA A 324 -25.16 -2.32 -22.32
C ALA A 324 -26.47 -1.52 -22.22
N GLU A 325 -27.08 -1.14 -23.36
CA GLU A 325 -28.40 -0.47 -23.36
C GLU A 325 -29.48 -1.41 -22.81
N GLN A 326 -29.52 -2.65 -23.26
CA GLN A 326 -30.50 -3.63 -22.79
C GLN A 326 -30.36 -3.91 -21.28
N LEU A 327 -29.14 -4.07 -20.79
CA LEU A 327 -28.86 -4.29 -19.39
C LEU A 327 -29.30 -3.10 -18.54
N LYS A 328 -28.96 -1.87 -18.97
CA LYS A 328 -29.39 -0.65 -18.31
C LYS A 328 -30.92 -0.53 -18.22
N ALA A 329 -31.62 -0.81 -19.31
CA ALA A 329 -33.06 -0.75 -19.37
C ALA A 329 -33.73 -1.80 -18.49
N ARG A 330 -33.22 -3.05 -18.53
CA ARG A 330 -33.72 -4.19 -17.74
C ARG A 330 -33.56 -3.96 -16.24
N GLU A 331 -32.38 -3.54 -15.81
CA GLU A 331 -32.02 -3.38 -14.38
C GLU A 331 -32.41 -1.99 -13.84
N LYS A 332 -32.87 -1.09 -14.70
CA LYS A 332 -33.30 0.27 -14.34
C LYS A 332 -32.23 1.04 -13.57
N THR A 333 -30.97 0.92 -14.00
CA THR A 333 -29.82 1.62 -13.44
C THR A 333 -29.46 2.86 -14.24
N ASP A 334 -28.70 3.77 -13.66
CA ASP A 334 -28.23 4.99 -14.36
C ASP A 334 -27.15 4.66 -15.38
N PHE A 335 -26.35 3.63 -15.07
CA PHE A 335 -25.28 3.12 -15.92
C PHE A 335 -25.38 1.61 -16.09
N ALA A 336 -24.91 1.09 -17.23
CA ALA A 336 -24.64 -0.34 -17.39
C ALA A 336 -23.31 -0.53 -18.12
N LEU A 337 -22.45 -1.38 -17.56
CA LEU A 337 -21.13 -1.70 -18.08
C LEU A 337 -21.13 -3.14 -18.59
N VAL A 338 -20.82 -3.32 -19.87
CA VAL A 338 -20.69 -4.63 -20.50
C VAL A 338 -19.26 -4.84 -20.97
N GLN A 339 -18.68 -5.95 -20.61
CA GLN A 339 -17.36 -6.38 -21.04
C GLN A 339 -17.44 -7.68 -21.83
N LEU A 340 -17.01 -7.64 -23.09
CA LEU A 340 -16.83 -8.80 -23.94
C LEU A 340 -15.35 -8.97 -24.32
N TYR A 341 -14.96 -10.13 -24.82
CA TYR A 341 -13.64 -10.34 -25.42
C TYR A 341 -13.68 -11.21 -26.65
N SER A 342 -12.71 -11.04 -27.53
CA SER A 342 -12.40 -11.96 -28.62
C SER A 342 -11.16 -12.78 -28.33
N GLY A 343 -11.14 -13.99 -28.86
CA GLY A 343 -10.10 -14.98 -28.64
C GLY A 343 -10.71 -16.30 -28.14
N SER A 344 -10.06 -17.38 -28.47
CA SER A 344 -10.49 -18.72 -28.02
C SER A 344 -10.17 -18.91 -26.52
N ALA A 345 -10.76 -19.93 -25.92
CA ALA A 345 -10.41 -20.37 -24.58
C ALA A 345 -8.92 -20.77 -24.47
N ALA A 346 -8.31 -21.23 -25.57
CA ALA A 346 -6.89 -21.54 -25.65
C ALA A 346 -6.06 -20.23 -25.63
N ASP A 347 -6.42 -19.20 -26.40
CA ASP A 347 -5.75 -17.91 -26.42
C ASP A 347 -5.86 -17.18 -25.06
N TYR A 348 -7.00 -17.33 -24.39
CA TYR A 348 -7.18 -16.80 -23.05
C TYR A 348 -6.19 -17.42 -22.04
N ARG A 349 -5.91 -18.73 -22.15
CA ARG A 349 -4.99 -19.46 -21.26
C ARG A 349 -3.52 -19.27 -21.62
N ASP A 350 -3.22 -18.95 -22.86
CA ASP A 350 -1.85 -18.78 -23.37
C ASP A 350 -1.30 -17.41 -22.89
N LYS A 351 -0.22 -17.43 -22.10
CA LYS A 351 0.41 -16.22 -21.57
C LYS A 351 1.03 -15.33 -22.65
N ASP A 352 1.40 -15.89 -23.78
CA ASP A 352 2.09 -15.22 -24.87
C ASP A 352 1.11 -14.65 -25.93
N LYS A 353 -0.16 -14.98 -25.83
CA LYS A 353 -1.21 -14.46 -26.70
C LYS A 353 -2.04 -13.38 -26.01
N ALA A 354 -2.34 -12.31 -26.72
CA ALA A 354 -3.28 -11.30 -26.28
C ALA A 354 -4.74 -11.72 -26.56
N ILE A 355 -5.65 -11.22 -25.72
CA ILE A 355 -7.08 -11.16 -26.02
C ILE A 355 -7.49 -9.71 -26.22
N VAL A 356 -8.49 -9.46 -27.04
CA VAL A 356 -9.04 -8.12 -27.24
C VAL A 356 -10.30 -7.95 -26.39
N LEU A 357 -10.30 -6.92 -25.56
CA LEU A 357 -11.42 -6.55 -24.70
C LEU A 357 -12.27 -5.49 -25.37
N TYR A 358 -13.59 -5.65 -25.31
CA TYR A 358 -14.59 -4.70 -25.79
C TYR A 358 -15.47 -4.28 -24.62
N ASN A 359 -15.22 -3.10 -24.10
CA ASN A 359 -15.98 -2.54 -22.99
C ASN A 359 -16.96 -1.51 -23.52
N ALA A 360 -18.22 -1.59 -23.12
CA ALA A 360 -19.26 -0.61 -23.44
C ALA A 360 -19.95 -0.16 -22.17
N LEU A 361 -20.15 1.15 -22.05
CA LEU A 361 -20.84 1.80 -20.94
C LEU A 361 -22.06 2.54 -21.47
N ALA A 362 -23.24 2.05 -21.15
CA ALA A 362 -24.49 2.77 -21.36
C ALA A 362 -24.66 3.80 -20.24
N THR A 363 -24.91 5.04 -20.65
CA THR A 363 -25.00 6.22 -19.79
C THR A 363 -26.36 6.92 -19.96
N PRO A 364 -26.68 7.93 -19.17
CA PRO A 364 -27.87 8.77 -19.46
C PRO A 364 -27.85 9.48 -20.80
N SER A 365 -26.66 9.75 -21.36
CA SER A 365 -26.49 10.53 -22.62
C SER A 365 -26.18 9.66 -23.84
N GLY A 366 -26.17 8.33 -23.72
CA GLY A 366 -25.84 7.40 -24.81
C GLY A 366 -24.82 6.34 -24.40
N VAL A 367 -24.26 5.62 -25.37
CA VAL A 367 -23.30 4.54 -25.11
C VAL A 367 -21.90 4.92 -25.57
N VAL A 368 -20.94 4.77 -24.70
CA VAL A 368 -19.51 4.92 -25.00
C VAL A 368 -18.81 3.56 -24.95
N SER A 369 -17.72 3.39 -25.67
CA SER A 369 -17.01 2.11 -25.70
C SER A 369 -15.51 2.28 -25.88
N THR A 370 -14.76 1.28 -25.40
CA THR A 370 -13.31 1.18 -25.61
C THR A 370 -12.92 -0.23 -26.06
N GLN A 371 -11.84 -0.28 -26.82
CA GLN A 371 -11.21 -1.55 -27.21
C GLN A 371 -9.77 -1.53 -26.70
N ARG A 372 -9.35 -2.58 -25.99
CA ARG A 372 -7.99 -2.71 -25.43
C ARG A 372 -7.52 -4.16 -25.47
N ASN A 373 -6.21 -4.36 -25.58
CA ASN A 373 -5.61 -5.68 -25.49
C ASN A 373 -5.26 -6.01 -24.03
N ALA A 374 -5.52 -7.25 -23.64
CA ALA A 374 -5.05 -7.82 -22.38
C ALA A 374 -4.03 -8.93 -22.65
N HIS A 375 -2.93 -8.89 -21.91
CA HIS A 375 -1.77 -9.75 -22.12
C HIS A 375 -1.38 -10.50 -20.84
N GLY A 376 -0.56 -11.55 -20.99
CA GLY A 376 0.03 -12.30 -19.88
C GLY A 376 -0.80 -13.50 -19.45
N ALA A 377 -0.48 -14.03 -18.27
CA ALA A 377 -1.16 -15.20 -17.71
C ALA A 377 -2.66 -14.93 -17.47
N PRO A 378 -3.52 -15.97 -17.37
CA PRO A 378 -4.96 -15.80 -17.18
C PRO A 378 -5.35 -14.84 -16.07
N LYS A 379 -4.71 -14.94 -14.89
CA LYS A 379 -4.97 -14.02 -13.77
C LYS A 379 -4.63 -12.57 -14.11
N THR A 380 -3.58 -12.34 -14.90
CA THR A 380 -3.20 -11.01 -15.35
C THR A 380 -4.22 -10.43 -16.31
N LYS A 381 -4.70 -11.25 -17.29
CA LYS A 381 -5.76 -10.84 -18.21
C LYS A 381 -7.07 -10.54 -17.49
N GLN A 382 -7.45 -11.36 -16.50
CA GLN A 382 -8.63 -11.11 -15.65
C GLN A 382 -8.55 -9.76 -14.96
N ASN A 383 -7.40 -9.50 -14.36
CA ASN A 383 -7.18 -8.24 -13.64
C ASN A 383 -7.18 -7.02 -14.58
N GLN A 384 -6.46 -7.11 -15.70
CA GLN A 384 -6.46 -6.04 -16.71
C GLN A 384 -7.89 -5.79 -17.26
N ALA A 385 -8.66 -6.86 -17.47
CA ALA A 385 -10.04 -6.74 -17.91
C ALA A 385 -10.89 -5.97 -16.88
N ALA A 386 -10.79 -6.32 -15.60
CA ALA A 386 -11.49 -5.61 -14.53
C ALA A 386 -11.10 -4.13 -14.45
N LEU A 387 -9.80 -3.83 -14.51
CA LEU A 387 -9.27 -2.47 -14.41
C LEU A 387 -9.69 -1.61 -15.61
N PHE A 388 -9.62 -2.13 -16.84
CA PHE A 388 -10.00 -1.37 -18.03
C PHE A 388 -11.50 -1.09 -18.10
N ALA A 389 -12.31 -1.97 -17.56
CA ALA A 389 -13.75 -1.74 -17.42
C ALA A 389 -14.05 -0.63 -16.40
N LEU A 390 -13.41 -0.66 -15.22
CA LEU A 390 -13.51 0.41 -14.23
C LEU A 390 -12.94 1.74 -14.74
N ASP A 391 -11.84 1.70 -15.51
CA ASP A 391 -11.24 2.92 -16.09
C ASP A 391 -12.16 3.59 -17.12
N LEU A 392 -12.92 2.80 -17.90
CA LEU A 392 -13.93 3.36 -18.79
C LEU A 392 -14.99 4.14 -18.01
N LEU A 393 -15.51 3.56 -16.92
CA LEU A 393 -16.47 4.25 -16.05
C LEU A 393 -15.86 5.50 -15.41
N ARG A 394 -14.64 5.39 -14.85
CA ARG A 394 -13.91 6.54 -14.28
C ARG A 394 -13.74 7.68 -15.30
N ARG A 395 -13.23 7.37 -16.51
CA ARG A 395 -13.02 8.38 -17.57
C ARG A 395 -14.30 9.09 -17.92
N TYR A 396 -15.39 8.36 -18.09
CA TYR A 396 -16.69 8.97 -18.34
C TYR A 396 -17.13 9.89 -17.19
N LEU A 397 -17.03 9.41 -15.95
CA LEU A 397 -17.43 10.18 -14.77
C LEU A 397 -16.61 11.46 -14.57
N GLN A 398 -15.35 11.47 -15.01
CA GLN A 398 -14.41 12.59 -14.92
C GLN A 398 -14.36 13.45 -16.19
N ASN A 399 -15.19 13.18 -17.22
CA ASN A 399 -15.17 13.85 -18.52
C ASN A 399 -13.79 13.79 -19.22
N LYS A 400 -13.11 12.65 -19.12
CA LYS A 400 -11.82 12.38 -19.76
C LYS A 400 -12.00 11.72 -21.13
N CYS A 401 -10.95 11.76 -21.97
CA CYS A 401 -10.96 11.05 -23.25
C CYS A 401 -11.08 9.52 -23.02
N LEU A 402 -11.88 8.86 -23.87
CA LEU A 402 -12.20 7.44 -23.76
C LEU A 402 -11.30 6.58 -24.64
#